data_2e0fa182120e53539e1ca124c871cbf7
#
_entry.id   2e0fa182120e53539e1ca124c871cbf7
#
_cell.length_a   1.000
_cell.length_b   1.000
_cell.length_c   1.000
_cell.angle_alpha   90.00
_cell.angle_beta   90.00
_cell.angle_gamma   90.00
#
_symmetry.space_group_name_H-M   'P 1'
#
loop_
_entity.id
_entity.type
_entity.pdbx_description
1 polymer ?
#
loop_
_entity_poly.entity_id
_entity_poly.type
_entity_poly.pdbx_seq_one_letter_code
_entity_poly.pdbx_strand_id
1 'polypeptide(L)'
;MPRKNISTTIRKTAVTIFWFVICILFINPSIFSQEKSIEKNKTANEVVFPNDIVIHQEIDFKATPTQVYQTLLSSKKFSECIKKSFPDFTEMAAKIDSTVGGIFSLFDGHIIGRTLELVPNQRIVQAWRVLDWPAGVYSVAKFELRAEGSGTHLTFDHIGFPQGLKEHLSIGWQQHYWDALNKYFK
;
A
#
# COMPACT_ATOMS: atom_id res chain seq x y z
N MET A 1 -43.75 12.22 52.89
CA MET A 1 -44.26 10.96 53.55
C MET A 1 -43.60 9.79 52.79
N PRO A 2 -43.37 8.70 53.49
CA PRO A 2 -42.00 8.34 53.89
C PRO A 2 -41.56 6.94 53.39
N ARG A 3 -40.25 6.70 53.53
CA ARG A 3 -39.58 5.44 53.95
C ARG A 3 -39.77 4.21 53.07
N LYS A 4 -38.76 3.39 52.80
CA LYS A 4 -37.78 2.78 53.72
C LYS A 4 -36.56 2.24 52.99
N ASN A 5 -35.38 2.48 53.57
CA ASN A 5 -34.19 1.65 53.48
C ASN A 5 -34.49 0.20 53.86
N ILE A 6 -33.77 -0.74 53.26
CA ILE A 6 -33.24 -1.90 53.98
C ILE A 6 -31.89 -2.30 53.32
N SER A 7 -30.87 -2.08 54.13
CA SER A 7 -29.56 -2.67 54.09
C SER A 7 -29.60 -4.08 54.70
N THR A 8 -28.82 -5.03 54.22
CA THR A 8 -28.29 -6.17 54.97
C THR A 8 -27.21 -6.83 54.13
N THR A 9 -25.96 -6.60 54.37
CA THR A 9 -25.03 -7.21 55.33
C THR A 9 -24.65 -8.66 55.06
N ILE A 10 -23.45 -8.83 54.61
CA ILE A 10 -22.35 -9.76 54.94
C ILE A 10 -22.71 -11.23 55.23
N ARG A 11 -22.00 -12.16 54.58
CA ARG A 11 -21.15 -13.15 55.28
C ARG A 11 -20.11 -13.79 54.37
N LYS A 12 -18.86 -13.71 54.83
CA LYS A 12 -17.70 -14.49 54.47
C LYS A 12 -17.90 -15.94 54.96
N THR A 13 -17.45 -16.90 54.18
CA THR A 13 -16.82 -18.10 54.74
C THR A 13 -15.87 -18.70 53.75
N ALA A 14 -14.63 -18.75 54.16
CA ALA A 14 -13.57 -19.52 53.55
C ALA A 14 -13.72 -20.98 53.97
N VAL A 15 -13.54 -21.89 53.05
CA VAL A 15 -13.19 -23.28 53.41
C VAL A 15 -12.13 -23.75 52.40
N THR A 16 -10.95 -23.86 52.95
CA THR A 16 -9.78 -24.55 52.42
C THR A 16 -10.04 -26.06 52.48
N ILE A 17 -9.93 -26.81 51.39
CA ILE A 17 -9.67 -28.22 51.45
C ILE A 17 -8.65 -28.60 50.35
N PHE A 18 -7.54 -29.00 50.84
CA PHE A 18 -6.39 -29.64 50.30
C PHE A 18 -6.75 -31.04 49.75
N TRP A 19 -6.53 -31.27 48.46
CA TRP A 19 -6.38 -32.64 47.93
C TRP A 19 -5.20 -32.73 46.98
N PHE A 20 -4.08 -33.23 47.53
CA PHE A 20 -3.00 -33.75 46.76
C PHE A 20 -3.46 -35.09 46.14
N VAL A 21 -3.57 -35.12 44.82
CA VAL A 21 -3.58 -36.39 44.08
C VAL A 21 -2.34 -36.41 43.19
N ILE A 22 -1.38 -37.19 43.61
CA ILE A 22 -0.21 -37.53 42.81
C ILE A 22 -0.73 -38.42 41.68
N CYS A 23 -0.86 -37.87 40.49
CA CYS A 23 -0.92 -38.64 39.24
C CYS A 23 0.48 -38.67 38.64
N ILE A 24 1.21 -39.75 38.89
CA ILE A 24 2.37 -40.12 38.09
C ILE A 24 1.83 -40.53 36.72
N LEU A 25 1.86 -39.61 35.78
CA LEU A 25 1.56 -39.89 34.38
C LEU A 25 2.85 -40.20 33.66
N PHE A 26 2.86 -41.37 33.08
CA PHE A 26 3.85 -41.86 32.11
C PHE A 26 4.06 -40.78 31.04
N ILE A 27 5.24 -40.16 31.04
CA ILE A 27 5.67 -39.22 30.01
C ILE A 27 5.93 -40.06 28.76
N ASN A 28 5.02 -39.99 27.81
CA ASN A 28 5.18 -40.61 26.50
C ASN A 28 6.20 -39.80 25.70
N PRO A 29 7.38 -40.33 25.35
CA PRO A 29 8.42 -39.57 24.63
C PRO A 29 8.01 -39.19 23.21
N SER A 30 6.89 -39.67 22.71
CA SER A 30 6.38 -39.36 21.36
C SER A 30 5.79 -37.99 21.22
N ILE A 31 5.43 -37.31 22.31
CA ILE A 31 4.83 -35.94 22.26
C ILE A 31 5.92 -34.86 22.11
N PHE A 32 7.11 -35.13 22.64
CA PHE A 32 8.25 -34.16 22.58
C PHE A 32 8.87 -34.08 21.18
N SER A 33 8.63 -35.06 20.31
CA SER A 33 9.15 -35.06 18.92
C SER A 33 8.26 -34.26 17.96
N GLN A 34 6.99 -33.97 18.30
CA GLN A 34 6.09 -33.20 17.46
C GLN A 34 6.22 -31.69 17.67
N GLU A 35 6.59 -31.26 18.88
CA GLU A 35 6.79 -29.83 19.14
C GLU A 35 8.02 -29.25 18.42
N LYS A 36 9.04 -30.07 18.19
CA LYS A 36 10.27 -29.67 17.48
C LYS A 36 10.12 -29.58 15.96
N SER A 37 9.07 -30.18 15.41
CA SER A 37 8.75 -30.10 13.96
C SER A 37 7.86 -28.89 13.59
N ILE A 38 7.17 -28.31 14.57
CA ILE A 38 6.30 -27.13 14.34
C ILE A 38 7.10 -25.82 14.35
N GLU A 39 8.23 -25.78 15.05
CA GLU A 39 9.06 -24.58 15.15
C GLU A 39 9.96 -24.35 13.92
N LYS A 40 10.09 -25.33 13.02
CA LYS A 40 10.93 -25.24 11.82
C LYS A 40 10.20 -24.78 10.57
N ASN A 41 8.88 -24.56 10.62
CA ASN A 41 8.07 -24.11 9.49
C ASN A 41 7.45 -22.71 9.68
N LYS A 42 8.04 -21.88 10.55
CA LYS A 42 7.74 -20.45 10.60
C LYS A 42 8.65 -19.67 9.66
N THR A 43 8.79 -20.14 8.44
CA THR A 43 9.15 -19.27 7.33
C THR A 43 7.92 -18.40 7.09
N ALA A 44 8.08 -17.11 7.29
CA ALA A 44 7.05 -16.13 6.94
C ALA A 44 6.45 -16.56 5.60
N ASN A 45 5.12 -16.64 5.52
CA ASN A 45 4.42 -16.77 4.24
C ASN A 45 4.76 -15.51 3.45
N GLU A 46 5.85 -15.57 2.71
CA GLU A 46 6.17 -14.58 1.70
C GLU A 46 5.05 -14.69 0.68
N VAL A 47 4.23 -13.65 0.60
CA VAL A 47 3.16 -13.58 -0.40
C VAL A 47 3.85 -13.40 -1.73
N VAL A 48 4.11 -14.51 -2.43
CA VAL A 48 4.66 -14.50 -3.78
C VAL A 48 3.53 -14.14 -4.73
N PHE A 49 3.53 -12.91 -5.22
CA PHE A 49 2.61 -12.51 -6.29
C PHE A 49 3.03 -13.21 -7.59
N PRO A 50 2.09 -13.70 -8.40
CA PRO A 50 2.40 -14.18 -9.74
C PRO A 50 3.12 -13.07 -10.54
N ASN A 51 4.17 -13.40 -11.27
CA ASN A 51 4.98 -12.43 -12.02
C ASN A 51 4.19 -11.65 -13.09
N ASP A 52 3.03 -12.14 -13.49
CA ASP A 52 2.14 -11.51 -14.47
C ASP A 52 1.29 -10.35 -13.91
N ILE A 53 1.31 -10.16 -12.58
CA ILE A 53 0.63 -9.03 -11.91
C ILE A 53 1.58 -8.10 -11.16
N VAL A 54 2.86 -8.11 -11.54
CA VAL A 54 3.92 -7.24 -10.98
C VAL A 54 4.65 -6.53 -12.11
N ILE A 55 4.72 -5.19 -12.03
CA ILE A 55 5.57 -4.34 -12.85
C ILE A 55 6.61 -3.71 -11.94
N HIS A 56 7.87 -3.76 -12.37
CA HIS A 56 8.98 -3.07 -11.75
C HIS A 56 9.70 -2.25 -12.83
N GLN A 57 9.91 -0.95 -12.59
CA GLN A 57 10.60 -0.04 -13.51
C GLN A 57 11.51 0.90 -12.73
N GLU A 58 12.67 1.23 -13.29
CA GLU A 58 13.62 2.19 -12.74
C GLU A 58 13.84 3.31 -13.76
N ILE A 59 13.79 4.56 -13.32
CA ILE A 59 13.82 5.72 -14.18
C ILE A 59 14.69 6.82 -13.57
N ASP A 60 15.56 7.41 -14.37
CA ASP A 60 16.37 8.56 -13.99
C ASP A 60 15.80 9.86 -14.56
N PHE A 61 15.65 10.86 -13.70
CA PHE A 61 15.19 12.20 -14.07
C PHE A 61 16.29 13.26 -13.83
N LYS A 62 16.36 14.25 -14.71
CA LYS A 62 17.21 15.45 -14.52
C LYS A 62 16.59 16.50 -13.58
N ALA A 63 15.70 16.09 -12.71
CA ALA A 63 15.00 16.92 -11.75
C ALA A 63 15.25 16.39 -10.33
N THR A 64 15.21 17.25 -9.34
CA THR A 64 15.38 16.86 -7.94
C THR A 64 14.20 16.01 -7.45
N PRO A 65 14.36 15.16 -6.41
CA PRO A 65 13.25 14.41 -5.82
C PRO A 65 12.05 15.27 -5.43
N THR A 66 12.31 16.50 -4.96
CA THR A 66 11.26 17.47 -4.64
C THR A 66 10.44 17.86 -5.87
N GLN A 67 11.12 18.11 -7.00
CA GLN A 67 10.42 18.49 -8.24
C GLN A 67 9.59 17.33 -8.78
N VAL A 68 10.13 16.11 -8.81
CA VAL A 68 9.42 14.92 -9.26
C VAL A 68 8.21 14.64 -8.35
N TYR A 69 8.42 14.60 -7.03
CA TYR A 69 7.38 14.39 -6.02
C TYR A 69 6.23 15.40 -6.16
N GLN A 70 6.55 16.67 -6.23
CA GLN A 70 5.56 17.74 -6.40
C GLN A 70 4.81 17.65 -7.73
N THR A 71 5.47 17.22 -8.81
CA THR A 71 4.82 17.08 -10.11
C THR A 71 3.80 15.95 -10.09
N LEU A 72 4.14 14.81 -9.47
CA LEU A 72 3.24 13.67 -9.34
C LEU A 72 2.01 13.96 -8.45
N LEU A 73 2.10 14.91 -7.50
CA LEU A 73 1.04 15.21 -6.54
C LEU A 73 0.29 16.54 -6.80
N SER A 74 0.72 17.33 -7.78
CA SER A 74 0.07 18.61 -8.08
C SER A 74 -0.82 18.50 -9.31
N SER A 75 -2.12 18.75 -9.17
CA SER A 75 -3.06 18.83 -10.30
C SER A 75 -2.53 19.72 -11.42
N LYS A 76 -2.02 20.91 -11.07
CA LYS A 76 -1.49 21.88 -12.04
C LYS A 76 -0.25 21.35 -12.76
N LYS A 77 0.79 20.95 -11.99
CA LYS A 77 2.07 20.50 -12.57
C LYS A 77 1.91 19.23 -13.40
N PHE A 78 1.11 18.27 -12.91
CA PHE A 78 0.84 17.05 -13.66
C PHE A 78 0.11 17.36 -14.98
N SER A 79 -0.93 18.18 -14.95
CA SER A 79 -1.64 18.62 -16.18
C SER A 79 -0.71 19.35 -17.16
N GLU A 80 0.17 20.22 -16.67
CA GLU A 80 1.18 20.89 -17.51
C GLU A 80 2.16 19.90 -18.14
N CYS A 81 2.61 18.90 -17.37
CA CYS A 81 3.48 17.82 -17.84
C CYS A 81 2.82 17.03 -18.97
N ILE A 82 1.57 16.61 -18.78
CA ILE A 82 0.81 15.86 -19.78
C ILE A 82 0.56 16.70 -21.02
N LYS A 83 0.13 17.95 -20.87
CA LYS A 83 -0.10 18.87 -21.98
C LYS A 83 1.17 19.14 -22.81
N LYS A 84 2.33 19.27 -22.17
CA LYS A 84 3.62 19.44 -22.87
C LYS A 84 3.97 18.21 -23.71
N SER A 85 3.57 17.03 -23.26
CA SER A 85 3.90 15.77 -23.92
C SER A 85 2.88 15.38 -25.00
N PHE A 86 1.62 15.74 -24.78
CA PHE A 86 0.48 15.40 -25.62
C PHE A 86 -0.34 16.67 -25.92
N PRO A 87 0.14 17.58 -26.79
CA PRO A 87 -0.48 18.88 -27.04
C PRO A 87 -1.89 18.79 -27.61
N ASP A 88 -2.21 17.70 -28.29
CA ASP A 88 -3.54 17.45 -28.90
C ASP A 88 -4.59 17.05 -27.84
N PHE A 89 -4.18 16.65 -26.66
CA PHE A 89 -5.07 16.28 -25.55
C PHE A 89 -5.36 17.49 -24.67
N THR A 90 -6.23 18.39 -25.13
CA THR A 90 -6.51 19.68 -24.47
C THR A 90 -7.32 19.57 -23.18
N GLU A 91 -8.00 18.45 -22.91
CA GLU A 91 -8.92 18.28 -21.80
C GLU A 91 -8.44 17.30 -20.69
N MET A 92 -7.19 16.86 -20.76
CA MET A 92 -6.65 15.89 -19.76
C MET A 92 -6.25 16.55 -18.43
N ALA A 93 -7.16 17.30 -17.81
CA ALA A 93 -6.90 17.92 -16.53
C ALA A 93 -6.82 16.86 -15.41
N ALA A 94 -5.70 16.86 -14.68
CA ALA A 94 -5.59 16.09 -13.47
C ALA A 94 -6.32 16.78 -12.31
N LYS A 95 -6.97 15.97 -11.47
CA LYS A 95 -7.53 16.39 -10.18
C LYS A 95 -6.87 15.55 -9.11
N ILE A 96 -6.08 16.13 -8.25
CA ILE A 96 -5.28 15.44 -7.25
C ILE A 96 -5.46 16.14 -5.91
N ASP A 97 -5.97 15.44 -4.91
CA ASP A 97 -5.86 15.80 -3.51
C ASP A 97 -4.53 15.23 -2.99
N SER A 98 -3.59 16.12 -2.68
CA SER A 98 -2.23 15.77 -2.28
C SER A 98 -2.09 15.38 -0.81
N THR A 99 -3.15 14.90 -0.18
CA THR A 99 -3.15 14.41 1.21
C THR A 99 -3.22 12.89 1.27
N VAL A 100 -2.78 12.30 2.39
CA VAL A 100 -3.05 10.87 2.65
C VAL A 100 -4.55 10.66 2.78
N GLY A 101 -5.08 9.67 2.07
CA GLY A 101 -6.52 9.45 1.94
C GLY A 101 -7.17 10.27 0.82
N GLY A 102 -6.49 11.26 0.26
CA GLY A 102 -6.96 12.10 -0.84
C GLY A 102 -7.20 11.31 -2.12
N ILE A 103 -8.24 11.68 -2.86
CA ILE A 103 -8.58 11.06 -4.14
C ILE A 103 -7.83 11.74 -5.29
N PHE A 104 -7.58 10.99 -6.34
CA PHE A 104 -7.09 11.55 -7.60
C PHE A 104 -7.85 11.00 -8.80
N SER A 105 -7.88 11.81 -9.85
CA SER A 105 -8.45 11.50 -11.16
C SER A 105 -7.53 12.07 -12.23
N LEU A 106 -7.03 11.23 -13.11
CA LEU A 106 -6.06 11.57 -14.15
C LEU A 106 -6.63 11.20 -15.52
N PHE A 107 -6.13 11.86 -16.58
CA PHE A 107 -6.52 11.57 -17.96
C PHE A 107 -8.04 11.58 -18.15
N ASP A 108 -8.67 12.68 -17.72
CA ASP A 108 -10.12 12.88 -17.77
C ASP A 108 -10.94 11.75 -17.10
N GLY A 109 -10.43 11.23 -15.97
CA GLY A 109 -11.11 10.19 -15.19
C GLY A 109 -10.83 8.76 -15.65
N HIS A 110 -10.03 8.57 -16.68
CA HIS A 110 -9.64 7.23 -17.12
C HIS A 110 -8.86 6.46 -16.03
N ILE A 111 -8.05 7.19 -15.26
CA ILE A 111 -7.33 6.67 -14.10
C ILE A 111 -7.85 7.36 -12.86
N ILE A 112 -8.26 6.57 -11.87
CA ILE A 112 -8.73 7.06 -10.58
C ILE A 112 -8.06 6.31 -9.43
N GLY A 113 -8.02 6.93 -8.27
CA GLY A 113 -7.44 6.28 -7.09
C GLY A 113 -7.46 7.12 -5.85
N ARG A 114 -6.69 6.64 -4.87
CA ARG A 114 -6.53 7.27 -3.56
C ARG A 114 -5.07 7.15 -3.09
N THR A 115 -4.54 8.22 -2.55
CA THR A 115 -3.22 8.22 -1.92
C THR A 115 -3.27 7.45 -0.59
N LEU A 116 -2.42 6.44 -0.44
CA LEU A 116 -2.33 5.60 0.76
C LEU A 116 -1.23 6.07 1.70
N GLU A 117 -0.08 6.48 1.15
CA GLU A 117 1.07 6.94 1.93
C GLU A 117 1.80 8.06 1.19
N LEU A 118 2.31 9.01 1.97
CA LEU A 118 3.19 10.08 1.51
C LEU A 118 4.38 10.21 2.48
N VAL A 119 5.59 10.01 1.97
CA VAL A 119 6.83 10.42 2.63
C VAL A 119 7.43 11.55 1.78
N PRO A 120 7.45 12.80 2.27
CA PRO A 120 7.83 13.96 1.48
C PRO A 120 9.14 13.78 0.72
N ASN A 121 9.10 13.96 -0.60
CA ASN A 121 10.22 13.85 -1.53
C ASN A 121 10.89 12.46 -1.60
N GLN A 122 10.30 11.43 -1.00
CA GLN A 122 10.89 10.09 -0.94
C GLN A 122 9.95 9.00 -1.43
N ARG A 123 8.65 9.04 -1.03
CA ARG A 123 7.74 7.94 -1.39
C ARG A 123 6.30 8.40 -1.56
N ILE A 124 5.65 7.84 -2.56
CA ILE A 124 4.20 7.95 -2.80
C ILE A 124 3.67 6.52 -2.96
N VAL A 125 2.60 6.18 -2.26
CA VAL A 125 1.88 4.91 -2.45
C VAL A 125 0.41 5.22 -2.74
N GLN A 126 -0.13 4.60 -3.77
CA GLN A 126 -1.49 4.84 -4.24
C GLN A 126 -2.26 3.54 -4.44
N ALA A 127 -3.51 3.49 -3.98
CA ALA A 127 -4.50 2.59 -4.55
C ALA A 127 -4.91 3.17 -5.91
N TRP A 128 -4.71 2.41 -6.97
CA TRP A 128 -4.76 2.87 -8.35
C TRP A 128 -5.65 1.93 -9.19
N ARG A 129 -6.41 2.47 -10.13
CA ARG A 129 -7.17 1.66 -11.08
C ARG A 129 -7.45 2.40 -12.38
N VAL A 130 -7.61 1.65 -13.46
CA VAL A 130 -8.28 2.12 -14.67
C VAL A 130 -9.79 2.05 -14.46
N LEU A 131 -10.54 3.01 -14.98
CA LEU A 131 -11.98 3.12 -14.81
C LEU A 131 -12.72 1.86 -15.29
N ASP A 132 -12.27 1.25 -16.38
CA ASP A 132 -12.88 0.08 -17.03
C ASP A 132 -12.65 -1.25 -16.29
N TRP A 133 -11.84 -1.25 -15.22
CA TRP A 133 -11.68 -2.46 -14.40
C TRP A 133 -12.97 -2.78 -13.64
N PRO A 134 -13.20 -4.06 -13.28
CA PRO A 134 -14.36 -4.44 -12.47
C PRO A 134 -14.46 -3.58 -11.21
N ALA A 135 -15.70 -3.25 -10.80
CA ALA A 135 -15.94 -2.41 -9.63
C ALA A 135 -15.24 -2.97 -8.38
N GLY A 136 -14.56 -2.10 -7.63
CA GLY A 136 -13.85 -2.47 -6.40
C GLY A 136 -12.45 -3.07 -6.62
N VAL A 137 -12.04 -3.34 -7.86
CA VAL A 137 -10.67 -3.81 -8.16
C VAL A 137 -9.72 -2.63 -8.19
N TYR A 138 -8.72 -2.68 -7.33
CA TYR A 138 -7.61 -1.73 -7.23
C TYR A 138 -6.28 -2.48 -7.21
N SER A 139 -5.26 -1.84 -7.73
CA SER A 139 -3.86 -2.21 -7.60
C SER A 139 -3.14 -1.24 -6.67
N VAL A 140 -1.89 -1.53 -6.36
CA VAL A 140 -1.01 -0.63 -5.60
C VAL A 140 0.11 -0.17 -6.50
N ALA A 141 0.23 1.14 -6.68
CA ALA A 141 1.34 1.80 -7.35
C ALA A 141 2.22 2.50 -6.31
N LYS A 142 3.50 2.14 -6.26
CA LYS A 142 4.49 2.68 -5.33
C LYS A 142 5.61 3.37 -6.12
N PHE A 143 5.91 4.61 -5.73
CA PHE A 143 6.98 5.44 -6.27
C PHE A 143 7.99 5.70 -5.16
N GLU A 144 9.22 5.29 -5.32
CA GLU A 144 10.33 5.58 -4.39
C GLU A 144 11.35 6.48 -5.09
N LEU A 145 11.64 7.62 -4.48
CA LEU A 145 12.49 8.67 -5.03
C LEU A 145 13.79 8.76 -4.21
N ARG A 146 14.91 8.68 -4.89
CA ARG A 146 16.23 8.85 -4.29
C ARG A 146 17.01 9.91 -5.07
N ALA A 147 17.69 10.79 -4.36
CA ALA A 147 18.61 11.71 -5.03
C ALA A 147 19.78 10.94 -5.64
N GLU A 148 20.10 11.24 -6.90
CA GLU A 148 21.22 10.66 -7.61
C GLU A 148 21.94 11.73 -8.44
N GLY A 149 23.15 12.09 -8.00
CA GLY A 149 23.86 13.24 -8.55
C GLY A 149 23.05 14.54 -8.39
N SER A 150 22.76 15.22 -9.51
CA SER A 150 21.89 16.40 -9.55
C SER A 150 20.42 16.06 -9.85
N GLY A 151 20.10 14.77 -10.01
CA GLY A 151 18.80 14.28 -10.45
C GLY A 151 18.11 13.39 -9.43
N THR A 152 17.22 12.56 -9.94
CA THR A 152 16.43 11.59 -9.16
C THR A 152 16.46 10.24 -9.84
N HIS A 153 16.81 9.21 -9.08
CA HIS A 153 16.49 7.83 -9.40
C HIS A 153 15.14 7.49 -8.79
N LEU A 154 14.19 7.06 -9.61
CA LEU A 154 12.86 6.62 -9.21
C LEU A 154 12.76 5.12 -9.41
N THR A 155 12.41 4.40 -8.34
CA THR A 155 12.01 2.99 -8.39
C THR A 155 10.49 2.93 -8.33
N PHE A 156 9.89 2.25 -9.29
CA PHE A 156 8.45 2.12 -9.42
C PHE A 156 8.01 0.66 -9.37
N ASP A 157 7.10 0.35 -8.45
CA ASP A 157 6.46 -0.95 -8.34
C ASP A 157 4.94 -0.79 -8.52
N HIS A 158 4.34 -1.61 -9.39
CA HIS A 158 2.89 -1.69 -9.57
C HIS A 158 2.45 -3.14 -9.43
N ILE A 159 1.62 -3.42 -8.44
CA ILE A 159 1.23 -4.79 -8.07
C ILE A 159 -0.28 -4.96 -7.94
N GLY A 160 -0.77 -6.16 -8.21
CA GLY A 160 -2.17 -6.54 -7.95
C GLY A 160 -3.17 -6.00 -8.97
N PHE A 161 -2.76 -5.63 -10.16
CA PHE A 161 -3.66 -5.31 -11.28
C PHE A 161 -4.23 -6.59 -11.90
N PRO A 162 -5.33 -6.53 -12.68
CA PRO A 162 -5.92 -7.71 -13.33
C PRO A 162 -4.93 -8.43 -14.24
N GLN A 163 -4.96 -9.77 -14.22
CA GLN A 163 -4.12 -10.62 -15.05
C GLN A 163 -4.20 -10.27 -16.54
N GLY A 164 -3.11 -10.48 -17.27
CA GLY A 164 -3.03 -10.22 -18.70
C GLY A 164 -2.79 -8.75 -19.08
N LEU A 165 -2.80 -7.82 -18.10
CA LEU A 165 -2.60 -6.38 -18.36
C LEU A 165 -1.17 -5.89 -18.18
N LYS A 166 -0.23 -6.75 -17.79
CA LYS A 166 1.15 -6.35 -17.46
C LYS A 166 1.82 -5.55 -18.59
N GLU A 167 1.82 -6.08 -19.80
CA GLU A 167 2.47 -5.42 -20.94
C GLU A 167 1.81 -4.08 -21.25
N HIS A 168 0.47 -4.06 -21.35
CA HIS A 168 -0.29 -2.85 -21.64
C HIS A 168 -0.02 -1.76 -20.60
N LEU A 169 -0.07 -2.10 -19.31
CA LEU A 169 0.20 -1.16 -18.22
C LEU A 169 1.66 -0.71 -18.19
N SER A 170 2.62 -1.61 -18.45
CA SER A 170 4.05 -1.26 -18.51
C SER A 170 4.33 -0.23 -19.60
N ILE A 171 3.74 -0.40 -20.77
CA ILE A 171 3.82 0.56 -21.88
C ILE A 171 3.13 1.87 -21.50
N GLY A 172 1.95 1.80 -20.88
CA GLY A 172 1.21 2.97 -20.41
C GLY A 172 2.02 3.79 -19.41
N TRP A 173 2.66 3.18 -18.43
CA TRP A 173 3.54 3.85 -17.47
C TRP A 173 4.72 4.50 -18.18
N GLN A 174 5.38 3.78 -19.11
CA GLN A 174 6.50 4.34 -19.87
C GLN A 174 6.08 5.58 -20.64
N GLN A 175 5.05 5.49 -21.45
CA GLN A 175 4.68 6.56 -22.40
C GLN A 175 4.01 7.75 -21.73
N HIS A 176 3.06 7.49 -20.79
CA HIS A 176 2.21 8.54 -20.23
C HIS A 176 2.77 9.15 -18.94
N TYR A 177 3.73 8.47 -18.28
CA TYR A 177 4.36 9.00 -17.08
C TYR A 177 5.85 9.29 -17.29
N TRP A 178 6.65 8.29 -17.61
CA TRP A 178 8.12 8.46 -17.60
C TRP A 178 8.61 9.33 -18.74
N ASP A 179 8.15 9.08 -19.95
CA ASP A 179 8.52 9.90 -21.12
C ASP A 179 7.97 11.33 -20.99
N ALA A 180 6.76 11.48 -20.45
CA ALA A 180 6.14 12.77 -20.21
C ALA A 180 6.92 13.57 -19.16
N LEU A 181 7.28 12.98 -18.02
CA LEU A 181 8.08 13.62 -16.97
C LEU A 181 9.48 13.95 -17.48
N ASN A 182 10.13 13.05 -18.22
CA ASN A 182 11.44 13.32 -18.81
C ASN A 182 11.41 14.48 -19.80
N LYS A 183 10.33 14.63 -20.59
CA LYS A 183 10.12 15.76 -21.47
C LYS A 183 9.82 17.06 -20.72
N TYR A 184 9.13 16.95 -19.60
CA TYR A 184 8.76 18.09 -18.76
C TYR A 184 9.97 18.72 -18.06
N PHE A 185 10.92 17.89 -17.59
CA PHE A 185 12.13 18.32 -16.87
C PHE A 185 13.34 18.64 -17.77
N LYS A 186 13.20 18.54 -19.08
CA LYS A 186 14.20 19.05 -20.04
C LYS A 186 14.11 20.56 -20.15
#